data_30ed5dbcc5370505055331f993a36af1
#
_entry.id   30ed5dbcc5370505055331f993a36af1
#
_cell.length_a   1.000
_cell.length_b   1.000
_cell.length_c   1.000
_cell.angle_alpha   90.00
_cell.angle_beta   90.00
_cell.angle_gamma   90.00
#
_symmetry.space_group_name_H-M   'P 1'
#
loop_
_entity.id
_entity.type
_entity.pdbx_description
1 polymer ?
#
loop_
_entity_poly.entity_id
_entity_poly.type
_entity_poly.pdbx_seq_one_letter_code
_entity_poly.pdbx_strand_id
1 'polypeptide(L)'
;TPSVIGTAKHYVGTGSMAWGTSTNPDFSIDQGISFINETTLRTMHLPPFSNAIKAGVESVMVGHLVWDETELIANTYLITDVLKGELGFEGFIVSDWNGVSEIPGTEYQALVTAINAGVDMVMLPFDYHVFTDHMRIAVATGDISLARLDDAVTRILRVKFSSGLFDKENEDTIPPNSIGSIEHRAVAREAVRASLVLLKDTSATLP
;
A
#
# COMPACT_ATOMS: atom_id res chain seq x y z
N THR A 1 22.41 -11.09 0.10
CA THR A 1 21.91 -11.05 1.49
C THR A 1 20.42 -10.77 1.41
N PRO A 2 19.57 -11.59 2.00
CA PRO A 2 18.15 -11.32 2.06
C PRO A 2 17.95 -10.02 2.83
N SER A 3 17.45 -9.03 2.14
CA SER A 3 17.05 -7.76 2.71
C SER A 3 15.54 -7.79 2.96
N VAL A 4 15.05 -6.86 3.74
CA VAL A 4 13.62 -6.60 3.85
C VAL A 4 13.13 -6.10 2.50
N ILE A 5 12.01 -6.63 1.99
CA ILE A 5 11.40 -6.13 0.76
C ILE A 5 10.84 -4.73 0.98
N GLY A 6 10.99 -3.86 -0.03
CA GLY A 6 10.43 -2.53 -0.02
C GLY A 6 8.99 -2.51 -0.54
N THR A 7 8.16 -1.63 0.02
CA THR A 7 6.82 -1.32 -0.50
C THR A 7 6.76 0.14 -0.91
N ALA A 8 6.55 0.41 -2.22
CA ALA A 8 6.31 1.77 -2.68
C ALA A 8 4.86 2.16 -2.40
N LYS A 9 4.64 3.33 -1.77
CA LYS A 9 3.30 3.79 -1.41
C LYS A 9 3.18 5.30 -1.34
N HIS A 10 2.00 5.85 -1.46
CA HIS A 10 0.76 5.17 -1.82
C HIS A 10 0.48 5.42 -3.31
N TYR A 11 0.27 4.36 -4.07
CA TYR A 11 0.00 4.41 -5.51
C TYR A 11 -1.46 4.82 -5.73
N VAL A 12 -1.82 5.86 -6.47
CA VAL A 12 -0.97 6.90 -7.04
C VAL A 12 -1.69 8.26 -6.91
N GLY A 13 -0.97 9.30 -6.59
CA GLY A 13 -1.53 10.66 -6.59
C GLY A 13 -1.99 11.18 -5.23
N THR A 14 -1.63 10.55 -4.12
CA THR A 14 -2.02 10.96 -2.75
C THR A 14 -1.73 12.43 -2.46
N GLY A 15 -0.63 12.98 -2.98
CA GLY A 15 -0.29 14.40 -2.81
C GLY A 15 -1.12 15.38 -3.64
N SER A 16 -2.09 14.92 -4.43
CA SER A 16 -2.95 15.77 -5.28
C SER A 16 -4.39 15.88 -4.76
N MET A 17 -4.69 15.30 -3.60
CA MET A 17 -6.02 15.40 -3.01
C MET A 17 -6.39 16.84 -2.66
N ALA A 18 -7.60 17.24 -3.00
CA ALA A 18 -8.10 18.55 -2.67
C ALA A 18 -8.52 18.63 -1.19
N TRP A 19 -8.14 19.74 -0.56
CA TRP A 19 -8.46 19.98 0.83
C TRP A 19 -9.97 19.95 1.08
N GLY A 20 -10.39 19.25 2.13
CA GLY A 20 -11.80 19.19 2.55
C GLY A 20 -12.68 18.27 1.71
N THR A 21 -12.10 17.46 0.83
CA THR A 21 -12.85 16.43 0.07
C THR A 21 -12.80 15.06 0.71
N SER A 22 -12.10 14.92 1.83
CA SER A 22 -12.01 13.67 2.57
C SER A 22 -13.37 13.18 3.04
N THR A 23 -13.63 11.91 2.91
CA THR A 23 -14.79 11.24 3.51
C THR A 23 -14.60 11.00 5.01
N ASN A 24 -13.35 11.06 5.50
CA ASN A 24 -13.02 10.92 6.90
C ASN A 24 -13.03 12.29 7.60
N PRO A 25 -13.93 12.54 8.57
CA PRO A 25 -14.04 13.84 9.22
C PRO A 25 -12.80 14.23 10.05
N ASP A 26 -11.99 13.27 10.43
CA ASP A 26 -10.76 13.52 11.22
C ASP A 26 -9.57 13.96 10.35
N PHE A 27 -9.65 13.79 9.04
CA PHE A 27 -8.57 14.10 8.10
C PHE A 27 -9.08 14.95 6.93
N SER A 28 -8.66 16.19 6.86
CA SER A 28 -9.11 17.09 5.79
C SER A 28 -8.36 16.90 4.46
N ILE A 29 -7.30 16.12 4.44
CA ILE A 29 -6.37 15.97 3.30
C ILE A 29 -6.06 14.52 2.95
N ASP A 30 -6.61 13.56 3.69
CA ASP A 30 -6.42 12.13 3.44
C ASP A 30 -7.75 11.48 3.05
N GLN A 31 -7.72 10.43 2.22
CA GLN A 31 -8.91 9.74 1.74
C GLN A 31 -9.90 10.66 1.00
N GLY A 32 -9.36 11.59 0.21
CA GLY A 32 -10.14 12.59 -0.50
C GLY A 32 -10.16 12.40 -2.02
N ILE A 33 -10.56 13.46 -2.72
CA ILE A 33 -10.70 13.46 -4.18
C ILE A 33 -9.55 14.22 -4.82
N SER A 34 -8.97 13.63 -5.85
CA SER A 34 -8.02 14.29 -6.74
C SER A 34 -8.70 14.73 -8.04
N PHE A 35 -8.59 16.01 -8.36
CA PHE A 35 -9.13 16.59 -9.59
C PHE A 35 -8.07 16.77 -10.69
N ILE A 36 -6.88 16.19 -10.52
CA ILE A 36 -5.85 16.29 -11.56
C ILE A 36 -6.24 15.46 -12.78
N ASN A 37 -5.86 15.96 -13.96
CA ASN A 37 -6.02 15.20 -15.20
C ASN A 37 -4.92 14.12 -15.32
N GLU A 38 -5.11 13.20 -16.25
CA GLU A 38 -4.19 12.11 -16.51
C GLU A 38 -2.78 12.58 -16.89
N THR A 39 -2.66 13.66 -17.65
CA THR A 39 -1.35 14.22 -18.01
C THR A 39 -0.57 14.61 -16.76
N THR A 40 -1.20 15.27 -15.80
CA THR A 40 -0.58 15.65 -14.52
C THR A 40 -0.25 14.42 -13.69
N LEU A 41 -1.17 13.45 -13.62
CA LEU A 41 -0.93 12.19 -12.90
C LEU A 41 0.31 11.48 -13.47
N ARG A 42 0.41 11.36 -14.79
CA ARG A 42 1.51 10.68 -15.48
C ARG A 42 2.83 11.44 -15.41
N THR A 43 2.80 12.76 -15.39
CA THR A 43 4.06 13.56 -15.41
C THR A 43 4.60 13.87 -14.02
N MET A 44 3.75 13.93 -13.00
CA MET A 44 4.15 14.32 -11.65
C MET A 44 4.10 13.17 -10.63
N HIS A 45 3.05 12.35 -10.68
CA HIS A 45 2.79 11.37 -9.62
C HIS A 45 3.22 9.95 -9.97
N LEU A 46 3.24 9.58 -11.24
CA LEU A 46 3.63 8.25 -11.68
C LEU A 46 5.16 8.02 -11.71
N PRO A 47 6.04 9.01 -12.02
CA PRO A 47 7.46 8.80 -12.13
C PRO A 47 8.15 8.23 -10.89
N PRO A 48 7.79 8.59 -9.64
CA PRO A 48 8.36 7.97 -8.44
C PRO A 48 8.15 6.45 -8.41
N PHE A 49 6.96 5.98 -8.79
CA PHE A 49 6.64 4.55 -8.84
C PHE A 49 7.38 3.84 -9.98
N SER A 50 7.43 4.45 -11.18
CA SER A 50 8.24 3.91 -12.28
C SER A 50 9.70 3.76 -11.89
N ASN A 51 10.27 4.72 -11.17
CA ASN A 51 11.65 4.64 -10.69
C ASN A 51 11.83 3.58 -9.60
N ALA A 52 10.87 3.45 -8.68
CA ALA A 52 10.89 2.41 -7.66
C ALA A 52 10.82 1.00 -8.27
N ILE A 53 9.98 0.81 -9.31
CA ILE A 53 9.89 -0.45 -10.05
C ILE A 53 11.22 -0.77 -10.73
N LYS A 54 11.83 0.20 -11.42
CA LYS A 54 13.16 0.04 -12.04
C LYS A 54 14.25 -0.26 -11.02
N ALA A 55 14.11 0.24 -9.80
CA ALA A 55 15.02 -0.06 -8.70
C ALA A 55 14.74 -1.41 -8.02
N GLY A 56 13.73 -2.16 -8.46
CA GLY A 56 13.44 -3.51 -7.99
C GLY A 56 12.53 -3.58 -6.78
N VAL A 57 11.62 -2.60 -6.58
CA VAL A 57 10.61 -2.73 -5.53
C VAL A 57 9.69 -3.92 -5.82
N GLU A 58 9.38 -4.70 -4.80
CA GLU A 58 8.66 -5.97 -4.95
C GLU A 58 7.20 -5.89 -4.47
N SER A 59 6.79 -4.78 -3.86
CA SER A 59 5.41 -4.53 -3.44
C SER A 59 5.01 -3.09 -3.70
N VAL A 60 3.76 -2.88 -4.08
CA VAL A 60 3.14 -1.55 -4.22
C VAL A 60 1.84 -1.53 -3.45
N MET A 61 1.66 -0.51 -2.61
CA MET A 61 0.41 -0.29 -1.88
C MET A 61 -0.42 0.78 -2.58
N VAL A 62 -1.69 0.45 -2.86
CA VAL A 62 -2.66 1.39 -3.44
C VAL A 62 -3.17 2.33 -2.34
N GLY A 63 -3.25 3.63 -2.62
CA GLY A 63 -3.71 4.63 -1.67
C GLY A 63 -5.23 4.77 -1.59
N HIS A 64 -5.68 5.41 -0.52
CA HIS A 64 -7.06 5.85 -0.35
C HIS A 64 -7.26 7.20 -1.06
N LEU A 65 -7.87 7.16 -2.22
CA LEU A 65 -8.07 8.35 -3.05
C LEU A 65 -9.10 8.04 -4.13
N VAL A 66 -9.98 9.01 -4.39
CA VAL A 66 -10.83 9.01 -5.58
C VAL A 66 -10.14 9.80 -6.69
N TRP A 67 -9.98 9.19 -7.85
CA TRP A 67 -9.51 9.84 -9.05
C TRP A 67 -10.41 9.45 -10.23
N ASP A 68 -10.83 10.44 -11.01
CA ASP A 68 -11.75 10.24 -12.13
C ASP A 68 -13.01 9.47 -11.69
N GLU A 69 -13.63 9.95 -10.60
CA GLU A 69 -14.85 9.40 -9.99
C GLU A 69 -14.73 7.94 -9.46
N THR A 70 -13.52 7.38 -9.47
CA THR A 70 -13.29 5.98 -9.09
C THR A 70 -12.31 5.90 -7.92
N GLU A 71 -12.65 5.11 -6.90
CA GLU A 71 -11.70 4.73 -5.85
C GLU A 71 -10.48 4.04 -6.48
N LEU A 72 -9.26 4.45 -6.10
CA LEU A 72 -8.04 3.89 -6.69
C LEU A 72 -7.98 2.37 -6.58
N ILE A 73 -8.43 1.84 -5.46
CA ILE A 73 -8.42 0.38 -5.23
C ILE A 73 -9.39 -0.38 -6.16
N ALA A 74 -10.34 0.32 -6.77
CA ALA A 74 -11.28 -0.21 -7.77
C ALA A 74 -10.88 0.13 -9.23
N ASN A 75 -9.80 0.89 -9.39
CA ASN A 75 -9.41 1.43 -10.69
C ASN A 75 -8.57 0.44 -11.50
N THR A 76 -9.23 -0.38 -12.31
CA THR A 76 -8.58 -1.38 -13.17
C THR A 76 -7.56 -0.75 -14.11
N TYR A 77 -7.84 0.42 -14.68
CA TYR A 77 -6.92 1.10 -15.58
C TYR A 77 -5.59 1.41 -14.89
N LEU A 78 -5.61 2.05 -13.72
CA LEU A 78 -4.38 2.40 -13.02
C LEU A 78 -3.65 1.18 -12.47
N ILE A 79 -4.38 0.19 -11.93
CA ILE A 79 -3.78 -0.98 -11.29
C ILE A 79 -3.31 -2.01 -12.33
N THR A 80 -4.16 -2.38 -13.25
CA THR A 80 -3.86 -3.45 -14.20
C THR A 80 -3.17 -2.92 -15.45
N ASP A 81 -3.76 -1.92 -16.13
CA ASP A 81 -3.22 -1.51 -17.42
C ASP A 81 -1.94 -0.68 -17.25
N VAL A 82 -1.93 0.29 -16.33
CA VAL A 82 -0.76 1.14 -16.12
C VAL A 82 0.29 0.45 -15.27
N LEU A 83 -0.02 0.06 -14.03
CA LEU A 83 1.00 -0.45 -13.10
C LEU A 83 1.54 -1.82 -13.53
N LYS A 84 0.66 -2.82 -13.74
CA LYS A 84 1.09 -4.15 -14.15
C LYS A 84 1.51 -4.20 -15.62
N GLY A 85 0.75 -3.53 -16.51
CA GLY A 85 0.96 -3.55 -17.96
C GLY A 85 2.07 -2.60 -18.42
N GLU A 86 1.82 -1.29 -18.42
CA GLU A 86 2.75 -0.30 -18.99
C GLU A 86 4.06 -0.20 -18.20
N LEU A 87 4.01 -0.20 -16.88
CA LEU A 87 5.21 -0.13 -16.03
C LEU A 87 5.89 -1.48 -15.82
N GLY A 88 5.24 -2.58 -16.23
CA GLY A 88 5.78 -3.93 -16.14
C GLY A 88 6.01 -4.39 -14.70
N PHE A 89 5.16 -3.98 -13.76
CA PHE A 89 5.32 -4.37 -12.36
C PHE A 89 5.01 -5.86 -12.15
N GLU A 90 6.01 -6.63 -11.76
CA GLU A 90 5.91 -8.08 -11.54
C GLU A 90 5.69 -8.49 -10.08
N GLY A 91 5.86 -7.55 -9.13
CA GLY A 91 5.59 -7.78 -7.71
C GLY A 91 4.09 -7.87 -7.42
N PHE A 92 3.72 -7.90 -6.15
CA PHE A 92 2.32 -7.93 -5.74
C PHE A 92 1.79 -6.55 -5.33
N ILE A 93 0.50 -6.34 -5.56
CA ILE A 93 -0.21 -5.13 -5.19
C ILE A 93 -1.02 -5.39 -3.93
N VAL A 94 -0.79 -4.58 -2.90
CA VAL A 94 -1.51 -4.66 -1.62
C VAL A 94 -2.45 -3.47 -1.47
N SER A 95 -3.63 -3.69 -0.87
CA SER A 95 -4.50 -2.59 -0.46
C SER A 95 -3.87 -1.80 0.67
N ASP A 96 -4.33 -0.58 0.89
CA ASP A 96 -4.10 0.11 2.16
C ASP A 96 -4.98 -0.49 3.26
N TRP A 97 -4.82 0.01 4.48
CA TRP A 97 -5.53 -0.44 5.68
C TRP A 97 -7.04 -0.33 5.51
N ASN A 98 -7.70 -1.49 5.52
CA ASN A 98 -9.15 -1.61 5.29
C ASN A 98 -9.67 -0.98 3.98
N GLY A 99 -8.80 -0.74 2.99
CA GLY A 99 -9.12 0.04 1.78
C GLY A 99 -10.23 -0.55 0.91
N VAL A 100 -10.46 -1.85 0.98
CA VAL A 100 -11.56 -2.49 0.23
C VAL A 100 -12.93 -1.97 0.70
N SER A 101 -13.07 -1.59 1.97
CA SER A 101 -14.33 -1.07 2.50
C SER A 101 -14.70 0.32 1.98
N GLU A 102 -13.77 1.05 1.34
CA GLU A 102 -14.04 2.34 0.71
C GLU A 102 -14.83 2.19 -0.61
N ILE A 103 -14.80 1.01 -1.22
CA ILE A 103 -15.56 0.75 -2.45
C ILE A 103 -17.05 0.68 -2.12
N PRO A 104 -17.90 1.48 -2.78
CA PRO A 104 -19.34 1.45 -2.55
C PRO A 104 -19.97 0.08 -2.83
N GLY A 105 -20.90 -0.34 -1.99
CA GLY A 105 -21.65 -1.58 -2.15
C GLY A 105 -21.60 -2.48 -0.92
N THR A 106 -21.85 -3.77 -1.11
CA THR A 106 -21.67 -4.77 -0.05
C THR A 106 -20.20 -5.17 0.06
N GLU A 107 -19.77 -5.68 1.22
CA GLU A 107 -18.41 -6.19 1.43
C GLU A 107 -18.00 -7.20 0.36
N TYR A 108 -18.93 -8.07 -0.05
CA TYR A 108 -18.71 -9.02 -1.13
C TYR A 108 -18.45 -8.32 -2.48
N GLN A 109 -19.29 -7.34 -2.84
CA GLN A 109 -19.14 -6.60 -4.10
C GLN A 109 -17.83 -5.80 -4.12
N ALA A 110 -17.51 -5.14 -3.02
CA ALA A 110 -16.28 -4.38 -2.86
C ALA A 110 -15.04 -5.28 -3.04
N LEU A 111 -15.05 -6.46 -2.41
CA LEU A 111 -13.99 -7.45 -2.55
C LEU A 111 -13.82 -7.91 -3.99
N VAL A 112 -14.90 -8.33 -4.65
CA VAL A 112 -14.89 -8.78 -6.04
C VAL A 112 -14.34 -7.68 -6.96
N THR A 113 -14.76 -6.44 -6.74
CA THR A 113 -14.30 -5.29 -7.52
C THR A 113 -12.80 -5.05 -7.33
N ALA A 114 -12.30 -5.00 -6.10
CA ALA A 114 -10.88 -4.79 -5.82
C ALA A 114 -9.98 -5.87 -6.42
N ILE A 115 -10.35 -7.14 -6.23
CA ILE A 115 -9.55 -8.27 -6.75
C ILE A 115 -9.56 -8.26 -8.28
N ASN A 116 -10.70 -8.02 -8.92
CA ASN A 116 -10.78 -7.93 -10.38
C ASN A 116 -10.09 -6.69 -10.95
N ALA A 117 -10.01 -5.59 -10.18
CA ALA A 117 -9.21 -4.43 -10.56
C ALA A 117 -7.70 -4.72 -10.58
N GLY A 118 -7.25 -5.78 -9.93
CA GLY A 118 -5.86 -6.22 -9.96
C GLY A 118 -5.15 -6.22 -8.60
N VAL A 119 -5.86 -5.96 -7.49
CA VAL A 119 -5.30 -6.09 -6.14
C VAL A 119 -5.00 -7.55 -5.84
N ASP A 120 -3.81 -7.86 -5.34
CA ASP A 120 -3.34 -9.22 -5.12
C ASP A 120 -3.44 -9.61 -3.64
N MET A 121 -3.21 -8.68 -2.73
CA MET A 121 -3.25 -8.89 -1.28
C MET A 121 -4.11 -7.83 -0.62
N VAL A 122 -5.03 -8.24 0.25
CA VAL A 122 -5.91 -7.32 0.97
C VAL A 122 -5.44 -7.14 2.40
N MET A 123 -5.25 -5.88 2.81
CA MET A 123 -4.89 -5.54 4.18
C MET A 123 -6.16 -5.41 5.03
N LEU A 124 -6.49 -6.48 5.73
CA LEU A 124 -7.65 -6.56 6.61
C LEU A 124 -7.20 -6.51 8.07
N PRO A 125 -7.57 -5.46 8.80
CA PRO A 125 -7.23 -5.35 10.21
C PRO A 125 -8.03 -6.30 11.11
N PHE A 126 -9.26 -6.66 10.69
CA PHE A 126 -10.22 -7.46 11.45
C PHE A 126 -10.98 -8.39 10.51
N ASP A 127 -11.68 -9.36 11.08
CA ASP A 127 -12.70 -10.21 10.40
C ASP A 127 -12.24 -10.91 9.11
N TYR A 128 -10.96 -11.32 9.05
CA TYR A 128 -10.40 -12.00 7.89
C TYR A 128 -11.18 -13.28 7.48
N HIS A 129 -11.97 -13.84 8.38
CA HIS A 129 -12.83 -14.98 8.08
C HIS A 129 -13.90 -14.63 7.05
N VAL A 130 -14.53 -13.46 7.18
CA VAL A 130 -15.52 -12.95 6.21
C VAL A 130 -14.90 -12.82 4.83
N PHE A 131 -13.69 -12.26 4.77
CA PHE A 131 -12.91 -12.19 3.53
C PHE A 131 -12.70 -13.58 2.90
N THR A 132 -12.27 -14.55 3.71
CA THR A 132 -12.00 -15.91 3.22
C THR A 132 -13.27 -16.57 2.68
N ASP A 133 -14.39 -16.39 3.35
CA ASP A 133 -15.67 -16.95 2.92
C ASP A 133 -16.18 -16.27 1.64
N HIS A 134 -16.09 -14.94 1.54
CA HIS A 134 -16.41 -14.19 0.32
C HIS A 134 -15.52 -14.60 -0.86
N MET A 135 -14.21 -14.79 -0.66
CA MET A 135 -13.31 -15.28 -1.70
C MET A 135 -13.68 -16.66 -2.19
N ARG A 136 -14.03 -17.60 -1.30
CA ARG A 136 -14.48 -18.94 -1.68
C ARG A 136 -15.76 -18.88 -2.51
N ILE A 137 -16.72 -18.06 -2.11
CA ILE A 137 -17.97 -17.86 -2.85
C ILE A 137 -17.67 -17.27 -4.22
N ALA A 138 -16.92 -16.18 -4.29
CA ALA A 138 -16.61 -15.48 -5.53
C ALA A 138 -15.90 -16.36 -6.58
N VAL A 139 -15.00 -17.22 -6.14
CA VAL A 139 -14.36 -18.20 -7.02
C VAL A 139 -15.32 -19.29 -7.43
N ALA A 140 -16.15 -19.80 -6.51
CA ALA A 140 -17.12 -20.85 -6.81
C ALA A 140 -18.22 -20.40 -7.77
N THR A 141 -18.64 -19.13 -7.70
CA THR A 141 -19.65 -18.53 -8.59
C THR A 141 -19.05 -18.03 -9.91
N GLY A 142 -17.73 -17.88 -9.99
CA GLY A 142 -17.02 -17.32 -11.14
C GLY A 142 -16.95 -15.79 -11.18
N ASP A 143 -17.37 -15.11 -10.12
CA ASP A 143 -17.24 -13.64 -10.00
C ASP A 143 -15.78 -13.21 -9.92
N ILE A 144 -14.90 -14.08 -9.41
CA ILE A 144 -13.44 -13.99 -9.53
C ILE A 144 -12.96 -15.23 -10.26
N SER A 145 -12.29 -15.05 -11.40
CA SER A 145 -11.77 -16.18 -12.17
C SER A 145 -10.59 -16.85 -11.46
N LEU A 146 -10.44 -18.16 -11.67
CA LEU A 146 -9.25 -18.89 -11.18
C LEU A 146 -7.95 -18.27 -11.72
N ALA A 147 -7.95 -17.80 -12.98
CA ALA A 147 -6.78 -17.15 -13.57
C ALA A 147 -6.40 -15.88 -12.80
N ARG A 148 -7.38 -15.08 -12.32
CA ARG A 148 -7.10 -13.89 -11.50
C ARG A 148 -6.56 -14.27 -10.11
N LEU A 149 -7.11 -15.30 -9.50
CA LEU A 149 -6.62 -15.83 -8.22
C LEU A 149 -5.18 -16.36 -8.36
N ASP A 150 -4.92 -17.13 -9.42
CA ASP A 150 -3.60 -17.71 -9.70
C ASP A 150 -2.55 -16.61 -9.96
N ASP A 151 -2.91 -15.52 -10.67
CA ASP A 151 -2.01 -14.36 -10.85
C ASP A 151 -1.66 -13.72 -9.50
N ALA A 152 -2.66 -13.47 -8.63
CA ALA A 152 -2.43 -12.89 -7.31
C ALA A 152 -1.51 -13.78 -6.46
N VAL A 153 -1.83 -15.06 -6.35
CA VAL A 153 -1.05 -16.03 -5.57
C VAL A 153 0.37 -16.16 -6.12
N THR A 154 0.51 -16.24 -7.46
CA THR A 154 1.82 -16.32 -8.11
C THR A 154 2.70 -15.12 -7.79
N ARG A 155 2.16 -13.90 -7.86
CA ARG A 155 2.89 -12.67 -7.53
C ARG A 155 3.35 -12.66 -6.07
N ILE A 156 2.45 -12.97 -5.14
CA ILE A 156 2.77 -13.04 -3.70
C ILE A 156 3.85 -14.10 -3.44
N LEU A 157 3.68 -15.31 -3.97
CA LEU A 157 4.64 -16.40 -3.76
C LEU A 157 5.99 -16.10 -4.41
N ARG A 158 6.01 -15.54 -5.62
CA ARG A 158 7.27 -15.13 -6.29
C ARG A 158 8.09 -14.23 -5.39
N VAL A 159 7.49 -13.19 -4.81
CA VAL A 159 8.19 -12.27 -3.90
C VAL A 159 8.64 -12.98 -2.63
N LYS A 160 7.82 -13.84 -2.05
CA LYS A 160 8.21 -14.62 -0.87
C LYS A 160 9.39 -15.56 -1.14
N PHE A 161 9.41 -16.20 -2.31
CA PHE A 161 10.53 -17.06 -2.69
C PHE A 161 11.79 -16.25 -3.03
N SER A 162 11.67 -15.18 -3.80
CA SER A 162 12.83 -14.34 -4.16
C SER A 162 13.49 -13.68 -2.94
N SER A 163 12.70 -13.37 -1.91
CA SER A 163 13.21 -12.83 -0.65
C SER A 163 13.85 -13.86 0.28
N GLY A 164 13.86 -15.15 -0.10
CA GLY A 164 14.43 -16.22 0.70
C GLY A 164 13.60 -16.57 1.94
N LEU A 165 12.31 -16.22 1.97
CA LEU A 165 11.47 -16.44 3.15
C LEU A 165 11.32 -17.94 3.49
N PHE A 166 11.38 -18.81 2.48
CA PHE A 166 11.26 -20.26 2.63
C PHE A 166 12.61 -20.97 2.87
N ASP A 167 13.73 -20.25 2.66
CA ASP A 167 15.09 -20.82 2.80
C ASP A 167 15.67 -20.57 4.19
N LYS A 168 15.02 -19.74 4.99
CA LYS A 168 15.45 -19.43 6.35
C LYS A 168 14.98 -20.53 7.29
N GLU A 169 15.91 -21.30 7.84
CA GLU A 169 15.69 -21.91 9.12
C GLU A 169 15.41 -20.79 10.13
N ASN A 170 14.40 -20.96 11.00
CA ASN A 170 13.85 -19.94 11.90
C ASN A 170 14.85 -19.45 12.98
N GLU A 171 16.08 -19.13 12.59
CA GLU A 171 17.14 -18.64 13.47
C GLU A 171 17.52 -17.18 13.20
N ASP A 172 16.55 -16.29 13.10
CA ASP A 172 16.82 -14.91 13.44
C ASP A 172 16.94 -14.80 14.97
N THR A 173 18.03 -15.34 15.50
CA THR A 173 18.43 -15.04 16.87
C THR A 173 18.87 -13.59 16.91
N ILE A 174 17.90 -12.68 17.07
CA ILE A 174 18.21 -11.32 17.50
C ILE A 174 18.99 -11.49 18.81
N PRO A 175 20.26 -11.06 18.86
CA PRO A 175 21.04 -11.24 20.08
C PRO A 175 20.26 -10.72 21.29
N PRO A 176 20.14 -11.47 22.37
CA PRO A 176 19.54 -10.98 23.60
C PRO A 176 20.17 -9.62 23.94
N ASN A 177 19.37 -8.62 24.23
CA ASN A 177 19.79 -7.24 24.52
C ASN A 177 20.16 -6.34 23.32
N SER A 178 19.98 -6.74 22.06
CA SER A 178 20.17 -5.84 20.94
C SER A 178 19.06 -4.80 20.85
N ILE A 179 17.81 -5.21 21.09
CA ILE A 179 16.65 -4.30 21.08
C ILE A 179 16.72 -3.37 22.30
N GLY A 180 16.71 -2.06 22.06
CA GLY A 180 16.79 -1.07 23.12
C GLY A 180 18.15 -0.99 23.82
N SER A 181 19.22 -1.46 23.17
CA SER A 181 20.59 -1.29 23.64
C SER A 181 20.96 0.18 23.87
N ILE A 182 22.06 0.43 24.54
CA ILE A 182 22.56 1.80 24.78
C ILE A 182 22.81 2.50 23.45
N GLU A 183 23.37 1.80 22.47
CA GLU A 183 23.67 2.31 21.12
C GLU A 183 22.39 2.64 20.37
N HIS A 184 21.37 1.76 20.37
CA HIS A 184 20.08 2.02 19.74
C HIS A 184 19.37 3.22 20.39
N ARG A 185 19.42 3.35 21.71
CA ARG A 185 18.87 4.50 22.42
C ARG A 185 19.62 5.80 22.12
N ALA A 186 20.93 5.74 21.91
CA ALA A 186 21.74 6.89 21.52
C ALA A 186 21.33 7.39 20.14
N VAL A 187 21.18 6.51 19.14
CA VAL A 187 20.71 6.86 17.79
C VAL A 187 19.29 7.44 17.84
N ALA A 188 18.39 6.83 18.61
CA ALA A 188 17.03 7.35 18.76
C ALA A 188 17.01 8.76 19.36
N ARG A 189 17.82 9.03 20.37
CA ARG A 189 17.94 10.37 20.96
C ARG A 189 18.55 11.38 20.00
N GLU A 190 19.55 10.98 19.21
CA GLU A 190 20.14 11.82 18.20
C GLU A 190 19.12 12.18 17.12
N ALA A 191 18.35 11.22 16.62
CA ALA A 191 17.28 11.44 15.67
C ALA A 191 16.23 12.43 16.21
N VAL A 192 15.80 12.28 17.46
CA VAL A 192 14.88 13.23 18.12
C VAL A 192 15.48 14.62 18.16
N ARG A 193 16.74 14.78 18.61
CA ARG A 193 17.39 16.10 18.68
C ARG A 193 17.50 16.75 17.31
N ALA A 194 17.83 15.98 16.28
CA ALA A 194 17.96 16.47 14.90
C ALA A 194 16.64 16.84 14.25
N SER A 195 15.52 16.25 14.68
CA SER A 195 14.19 16.46 14.10
C SER A 195 13.34 17.49 14.85
N LEU A 196 13.76 17.94 16.05
CA LEU A 196 13.01 18.95 16.80
C LEU A 196 13.03 20.30 16.07
N VAL A 197 11.85 20.89 15.90
CA VAL A 197 11.65 22.20 15.33
C VAL A 197 10.90 23.07 16.31
N LEU A 198 11.50 24.20 16.71
CA LEU A 198 10.85 25.19 17.55
C LEU A 198 9.88 26.01 16.70
N LEU A 199 8.58 25.69 16.79
CA LEU A 199 7.53 26.37 16.01
C LEU A 199 7.11 27.72 16.63
N LYS A 200 7.16 27.84 17.95
CA LYS A 200 6.78 29.07 18.67
C LYS A 200 7.39 29.05 20.07
N ASP A 201 8.05 30.15 20.43
CA ASP A 201 8.49 30.46 21.80
C ASP A 201 8.31 31.96 22.06
N THR A 202 7.14 32.33 22.56
CA THR A 202 6.81 33.75 22.84
C THR A 202 7.23 34.21 24.22
N SER A 203 7.63 33.28 25.10
CA SER A 203 7.95 33.55 26.51
C SER A 203 9.42 33.30 26.84
N ALA A 204 10.26 32.99 25.85
CA ALA A 204 11.65 32.58 26.04
C ALA A 204 11.80 31.54 27.17
N THR A 205 10.92 30.52 27.13
CA THR A 205 10.84 29.49 28.17
C THR A 205 11.94 28.43 27.99
N LEU A 206 12.44 28.32 26.76
CA LEU A 206 13.55 27.43 26.43
C LEU A 206 14.87 28.20 26.51
N PRO A 207 15.95 27.57 27.03
CA PRO A 207 17.27 28.19 27.11
C PRO A 207 17.88 28.42 25.74
#